data_da7e5b4890ba1cd68301ea3c6901111c
#
_entry.id   da7e5b4890ba1cd68301ea3c6901111c
#
_cell.length_a   1.000
_cell.length_b   1.000
_cell.length_c   1.000
_cell.angle_alpha   90.00
_cell.angle_beta   90.00
_cell.angle_gamma   90.00
#
_symmetry.space_group_name_H-M   'P 1'
#
loop_
_entity.id
_entity.type
_entity.pdbx_description
1 polymer ?
#
loop_
_entity_poly.entity_id
_entity_poly.type
_entity_poly.pdbx_seq_one_letter_code
_entity_poly.pdbx_strand_id
1 'polypeptide(L)'
;MSSKKLHKLADVFADVATHKIVANIIINHSTNKSDIREIALEGLDMKSGEKILDLGCGFGFFTRALKGRVHPEALVTGIDRFKEYEQLYIDSCKTSGLKGKFISSDKSVLSEFDSNCFDIILCSYALYFFPDIIPQISRILKNDGIFIVITHSKPHLKELTLYIKNILEKYNINTGLNLPYEKLINKFSDKNAYQLLSPWFENIRKIEYKSSLVFSDKDFSDFIKFLMIKHSFFIPDNVDKELINIIINKLRKDIQTNKRLEITKDDIIFICSK
;
A
#
# COMPACT_ATOMS: atom_id res chain seq x y z
N MET A 1 0.65 -18.92 -2.15
CA MET A 1 1.12 -18.28 -3.38
C MET A 1 2.60 -18.52 -3.51
N SER A 2 3.14 -18.96 -4.66
CA SER A 2 4.58 -19.15 -4.81
C SER A 2 5.27 -17.78 -4.85
N SER A 3 6.55 -17.73 -4.43
CA SER A 3 7.38 -16.51 -4.44
C SER A 3 7.41 -15.85 -5.83
N LYS A 4 7.52 -16.63 -6.93
CA LYS A 4 7.45 -16.13 -8.32
C LYS A 4 6.15 -15.39 -8.64
N LYS A 5 4.99 -15.85 -8.15
CA LYS A 5 3.69 -15.22 -8.43
C LYS A 5 3.51 -13.92 -7.64
N LEU A 6 4.14 -13.81 -6.48
CA LEU A 6 4.15 -12.59 -5.68
C LEU A 6 5.00 -11.48 -6.32
N HIS A 7 6.15 -11.87 -6.89
CA HIS A 7 7.01 -10.94 -7.65
C HIS A 7 6.24 -10.30 -8.82
N LYS A 8 5.47 -11.11 -9.58
CA LYS A 8 4.68 -10.61 -10.72
C LYS A 8 3.60 -9.61 -10.30
N LEU A 9 2.96 -9.75 -9.13
CA LEU A 9 2.00 -8.76 -8.63
C LEU A 9 2.67 -7.45 -8.23
N ALA A 10 3.88 -7.52 -7.66
CA ALA A 10 4.64 -6.32 -7.33
C ALA A 10 5.14 -5.57 -8.57
N ASP A 11 5.30 -6.24 -9.72
CA ASP A 11 5.77 -5.61 -10.96
C ASP A 11 4.81 -4.55 -11.53
N VAL A 12 3.55 -4.51 -11.06
CA VAL A 12 2.63 -3.39 -11.30
C VAL A 12 3.20 -2.05 -10.83
N PHE A 13 4.12 -2.07 -9.86
CA PHE A 13 4.78 -0.88 -9.34
C PHE A 13 6.11 -0.56 -10.00
N ALA A 14 6.60 -1.39 -10.95
CA ALA A 14 7.86 -1.14 -11.65
C ALA A 14 7.79 0.10 -12.55
N ASP A 15 6.62 0.40 -13.13
CA ASP A 15 6.39 1.63 -13.88
C ASP A 15 5.92 2.76 -12.95
N VAL A 16 6.85 3.65 -12.65
CA VAL A 16 6.63 4.79 -11.75
C VAL A 16 5.55 5.74 -12.27
N ALA A 17 5.49 5.99 -13.59
CA ALA A 17 4.49 6.87 -14.18
C ALA A 17 3.08 6.30 -13.98
N THR A 18 2.92 5.03 -14.25
CA THR A 18 1.69 4.28 -14.05
C THR A 18 1.26 4.25 -12.58
N HIS A 19 2.23 4.07 -11.64
CA HIS A 19 1.94 4.13 -10.19
C HIS A 19 1.43 5.51 -9.76
N LYS A 20 2.02 6.61 -10.27
CA LYS A 20 1.54 7.97 -10.01
C LYS A 20 0.13 8.21 -10.55
N ILE A 21 -0.20 7.70 -11.73
CA ILE A 21 -1.56 7.78 -12.28
C ILE A 21 -2.56 7.13 -11.33
N VAL A 22 -2.29 5.93 -10.86
CA VAL A 22 -3.16 5.23 -9.90
C VAL A 22 -3.30 6.00 -8.59
N ALA A 23 -2.19 6.53 -8.05
CA ALA A 23 -2.23 7.34 -6.83
C ALA A 23 -3.12 8.58 -6.99
N ASN A 24 -3.01 9.29 -8.12
CA ASN A 24 -3.85 10.45 -8.41
C ASN A 24 -5.33 10.08 -8.57
N ILE A 25 -5.65 8.98 -9.25
CA ILE A 25 -7.02 8.48 -9.37
C ILE A 25 -7.60 8.20 -7.97
N ILE A 26 -6.85 7.52 -7.11
CA ILE A 26 -7.28 7.24 -5.73
C ILE A 26 -7.56 8.54 -4.97
N ILE A 27 -6.67 9.52 -5.03
CA ILE A 27 -6.82 10.81 -4.34
C ILE A 27 -8.08 11.54 -4.84
N ASN A 28 -8.25 11.63 -6.15
CA ASN A 28 -9.33 12.38 -6.76
C ASN A 28 -10.71 11.78 -6.46
N HIS A 29 -10.80 10.46 -6.47
CA HIS A 29 -12.06 9.72 -6.35
C HIS A 29 -12.35 9.19 -4.93
N SER A 30 -11.43 9.37 -3.95
CA SER A 30 -11.69 9.01 -2.54
C SER A 30 -12.77 9.89 -1.93
N THR A 31 -13.68 9.28 -1.18
CA THR A 31 -14.71 10.00 -0.39
C THR A 31 -14.12 10.69 0.83
N ASN A 32 -13.14 10.05 1.48
CA ASN A 32 -12.40 10.67 2.57
C ASN A 32 -11.30 11.57 2.02
N LYS A 33 -11.38 12.86 2.34
CA LYS A 33 -10.41 13.86 1.89
C LYS A 33 -9.32 14.18 2.91
N SER A 34 -9.40 13.59 4.10
CA SER A 34 -8.33 13.69 5.10
C SER A 34 -7.09 12.92 4.62
N ASP A 35 -5.92 13.45 4.92
CA ASP A 35 -4.68 12.76 4.59
C ASP A 35 -4.41 11.64 5.61
N ILE A 36 -4.40 10.41 5.17
CA ILE A 36 -4.15 9.24 6.01
C ILE A 36 -2.79 9.32 6.73
N ARG A 37 -1.80 10.00 6.14
CA ARG A 37 -0.47 10.18 6.70
C ARG A 37 -0.52 11.14 7.90
N GLU A 38 -1.27 12.22 7.77
CA GLU A 38 -1.50 13.19 8.86
C GLU A 38 -2.19 12.51 10.04
N ILE A 39 -3.22 11.69 9.76
CA ILE A 39 -3.89 10.88 10.79
C ILE A 39 -2.93 9.88 11.46
N ALA A 40 -2.05 9.24 10.66
CA ALA A 40 -1.07 8.29 11.19
C ALA A 40 -0.04 8.96 12.12
N LEU A 41 0.26 10.23 11.88
CA LEU A 41 1.27 11.00 12.62
C LEU A 41 0.69 11.86 13.75
N GLU A 42 -0.64 11.91 13.86
CA GLU A 42 -1.31 12.74 14.86
C GLU A 42 -0.98 12.30 16.29
N GLY A 43 -0.59 13.28 17.12
CA GLY A 43 -0.26 13.07 18.53
C GLY A 43 1.05 12.32 18.79
N LEU A 44 1.88 12.07 17.75
CA LEU A 44 3.20 11.45 17.93
C LEU A 44 4.26 12.53 18.13
N ASP A 45 5.06 12.39 19.18
CA ASP A 45 6.29 13.15 19.35
C ASP A 45 7.42 12.41 18.64
N MET A 46 7.88 12.98 17.53
CA MET A 46 8.95 12.43 16.69
C MET A 46 10.12 13.39 16.53
N LYS A 47 10.16 14.47 17.30
CA LYS A 47 11.19 15.54 17.15
C LYS A 47 12.60 15.06 17.45
N SER A 48 12.76 14.00 18.24
CA SER A 48 14.04 13.34 18.49
C SER A 48 14.44 12.32 17.42
N GLY A 49 13.54 12.02 16.46
CA GLY A 49 13.82 11.01 15.42
C GLY A 49 14.90 11.48 14.45
N GLU A 50 16.07 10.88 14.52
CA GLU A 50 17.22 11.20 13.66
C GLU A 50 17.43 10.16 12.55
N LYS A 51 17.15 8.89 12.82
CA LYS A 51 17.32 7.79 11.87
C LYS A 51 16.00 7.15 11.57
N ILE A 52 15.55 7.33 10.34
CA ILE A 52 14.23 6.92 9.88
C ILE A 52 14.38 5.95 8.73
N LEU A 53 13.58 4.88 8.74
CA LEU A 53 13.50 3.89 7.67
C LEU A 53 12.11 3.93 7.03
N ASP A 54 12.03 4.01 5.70
CA ASP A 54 10.79 3.90 4.92
C ASP A 54 10.86 2.64 4.03
N LEU A 55 10.12 1.60 4.42
CA LEU A 55 10.10 0.28 3.76
C LEU A 55 9.04 0.21 2.68
N GLY A 56 9.46 -0.09 1.44
CA GLY A 56 8.61 0.00 0.26
C GLY A 56 8.28 1.46 -0.02
N CYS A 57 9.30 2.31 0.02
CA CYS A 57 9.16 3.76 0.04
C CYS A 57 8.58 4.35 -1.26
N GLY A 58 8.70 3.65 -2.39
CA GLY A 58 8.27 4.15 -3.69
C GLY A 58 8.81 5.56 -3.95
N PHE A 59 7.95 6.47 -4.35
CA PHE A 59 8.29 7.88 -4.59
C PHE A 59 8.28 8.77 -3.32
N GLY A 60 8.33 8.19 -2.11
CA GLY A 60 8.38 8.93 -0.85
C GLY A 60 7.02 9.47 -0.39
N PHE A 61 5.93 8.73 -0.67
CA PHE A 61 4.58 9.15 -0.29
C PHE A 61 4.47 9.45 1.20
N PHE A 62 4.93 8.55 2.07
CA PHE A 62 4.84 8.77 3.52
C PHE A 62 5.96 9.70 4.02
N THR A 63 7.16 9.58 3.47
CA THR A 63 8.31 10.44 3.84
C THR A 63 7.98 11.93 3.79
N ARG A 64 7.17 12.38 2.82
CA ARG A 64 6.77 13.80 2.71
C ARG A 64 6.00 14.32 3.92
N ALA A 65 5.25 13.48 4.59
CA ALA A 65 4.48 13.88 5.77
C ALA A 65 5.34 14.08 7.03
N LEU A 66 6.61 13.69 6.99
CA LEU A 66 7.56 13.92 8.08
C LEU A 66 8.09 15.35 8.16
N LYS A 67 7.80 16.20 7.15
CA LYS A 67 8.26 17.58 7.11
C LYS A 67 7.90 18.34 8.39
N GLY A 68 8.94 18.86 9.09
CA GLY A 68 8.77 19.64 10.33
C GLY A 68 8.32 18.82 11.55
N ARG A 69 8.25 17.50 11.44
CA ARG A 69 7.81 16.60 12.53
C ARG A 69 8.95 15.84 13.18
N VAL A 70 10.04 15.66 12.48
CA VAL A 70 11.23 14.94 12.92
C VAL A 70 12.42 15.90 13.14
N HIS A 71 13.54 15.39 13.64
CA HIS A 71 14.74 16.20 13.83
C HIS A 71 15.18 16.86 12.51
N PRO A 72 15.61 18.14 12.51
CA PRO A 72 16.00 18.84 11.27
C PRO A 72 17.15 18.16 10.50
N GLU A 73 18.02 17.44 11.21
CA GLU A 73 19.15 16.69 10.64
C GLU A 73 18.80 15.21 10.36
N ALA A 74 17.53 14.83 10.45
CA ALA A 74 17.09 13.44 10.28
C ALA A 74 17.54 12.87 8.94
N LEU A 75 18.11 11.66 8.99
CA LEU A 75 18.41 10.84 7.83
C LEU A 75 17.28 9.84 7.58
N VAL A 76 16.60 10.00 6.45
CA VAL A 76 15.55 9.09 6.03
C VAL A 76 16.08 8.12 4.98
N THR A 77 16.17 6.85 5.33
CA THR A 77 16.60 5.79 4.41
C THR A 77 15.35 5.14 3.80
N GLY A 78 15.18 5.29 2.49
CA GLY A 78 14.14 4.58 1.74
C GLY A 78 14.68 3.28 1.17
N ILE A 79 13.92 2.20 1.32
CA ILE A 79 14.20 0.92 0.67
C ILE A 79 13.07 0.59 -0.28
N ASP A 80 13.40 0.38 -1.54
CA ASP A 80 12.46 -0.16 -2.54
C ASP A 80 13.20 -1.10 -3.50
N ARG A 81 12.50 -2.12 -4.02
CA ARG A 81 13.11 -3.05 -4.97
C ARG A 81 13.33 -2.43 -6.37
N PHE A 82 12.59 -1.38 -6.70
CA PHE A 82 12.63 -0.73 -7.99
C PHE A 82 13.50 0.52 -7.95
N LYS A 83 14.67 0.45 -8.59
CA LYS A 83 15.64 1.55 -8.64
C LYS A 83 15.07 2.82 -9.30
N GLU A 84 14.05 2.66 -10.13
CA GLU A 84 13.36 3.74 -10.82
C GLU A 84 12.73 4.78 -9.89
N TYR A 85 12.52 4.43 -8.61
CA TYR A 85 12.03 5.36 -7.59
C TYR A 85 13.12 6.24 -6.98
N GLU A 86 14.42 5.91 -7.11
CA GLU A 86 15.51 6.57 -6.40
C GLU A 86 15.46 8.10 -6.50
N GLN A 87 15.46 8.64 -7.74
CA GLN A 87 15.46 10.10 -7.93
C GLN A 87 14.22 10.76 -7.32
N LEU A 88 13.05 10.16 -7.49
CA LEU A 88 11.80 10.69 -6.95
C LEU A 88 11.75 10.65 -5.41
N TYR A 89 12.31 9.61 -4.82
CA TYR A 89 12.42 9.49 -3.39
C TYR A 89 13.34 10.56 -2.80
N ILE A 90 14.54 10.72 -3.40
CA ILE A 90 15.52 11.74 -2.99
C ILE A 90 14.94 13.15 -3.15
N ASP A 91 14.23 13.43 -4.26
CA ASP A 91 13.55 14.71 -4.47
C ASP A 91 12.45 14.95 -3.42
N SER A 92 11.74 13.89 -3.02
CA SER A 92 10.73 13.96 -1.97
C SER A 92 11.33 14.29 -0.61
N CYS A 93 12.47 13.68 -0.26
CA CYS A 93 13.22 14.04 0.95
C CYS A 93 13.68 15.51 0.91
N LYS A 94 14.32 15.90 -0.19
CA LYS A 94 14.84 17.28 -0.38
C LYS A 94 13.73 18.34 -0.26
N THR A 95 12.59 18.13 -0.92
CA THR A 95 11.46 19.07 -0.85
C THR A 95 10.80 19.13 0.52
N SER A 96 11.00 18.09 1.32
CA SER A 96 10.53 18.03 2.71
C SER A 96 11.55 18.54 3.73
N GLY A 97 12.74 18.99 3.27
CA GLY A 97 13.82 19.46 4.15
C GLY A 97 14.52 18.33 4.91
N LEU A 98 14.51 17.10 4.37
CA LEU A 98 15.08 15.92 5.01
C LEU A 98 16.32 15.44 4.25
N LYS A 99 17.27 14.84 4.96
CA LYS A 99 18.39 14.12 4.35
C LYS A 99 17.92 12.74 3.89
N GLY A 100 17.95 12.49 2.58
CA GLY A 100 17.49 11.24 1.98
C GLY A 100 18.63 10.32 1.59
N LYS A 101 18.46 9.00 1.83
CA LYS A 101 19.26 7.92 1.26
C LYS A 101 18.31 6.91 0.63
N PHE A 102 18.65 6.37 -0.55
CA PHE A 102 17.87 5.32 -1.20
C PHE A 102 18.71 4.05 -1.33
N ILE A 103 18.09 2.90 -1.05
CA ILE A 103 18.68 1.58 -1.24
C ILE A 103 17.76 0.77 -2.14
N SER A 104 18.25 0.47 -3.36
CA SER A 104 17.53 -0.43 -4.27
C SER A 104 17.79 -1.87 -3.84
N SER A 105 16.87 -2.43 -3.07
CA SER A 105 16.97 -3.79 -2.55
C SER A 105 15.59 -4.34 -2.17
N ASP A 106 15.53 -5.63 -1.96
CA ASP A 106 14.39 -6.28 -1.31
C ASP A 106 14.56 -6.29 0.21
N LYS A 107 13.65 -6.99 0.88
CA LYS A 107 13.64 -7.12 2.34
C LYS A 107 14.90 -7.73 2.96
N SER A 108 15.77 -8.37 2.19
CA SER A 108 16.96 -9.06 2.70
C SER A 108 17.99 -8.11 3.29
N VAL A 109 18.02 -6.85 2.79
CA VAL A 109 18.93 -5.82 3.30
C VAL A 109 18.71 -5.46 4.78
N LEU A 110 17.54 -5.81 5.34
CA LEU A 110 17.27 -5.54 6.76
C LEU A 110 18.22 -6.29 7.70
N SER A 111 18.76 -7.44 7.26
CA SER A 111 19.75 -8.21 8.04
C SER A 111 21.10 -7.51 8.17
N GLU A 112 21.39 -6.53 7.30
CA GLU A 112 22.63 -5.75 7.30
C GLU A 112 22.63 -4.60 8.31
N PHE A 113 21.45 -4.21 8.82
CA PHE A 113 21.35 -3.16 9.84
C PHE A 113 21.57 -3.72 11.23
N ASP A 114 22.23 -2.91 12.07
CA ASP A 114 22.39 -3.21 13.49
C ASP A 114 21.05 -3.23 14.23
N SER A 115 21.01 -3.94 15.35
CA SER A 115 19.85 -3.88 16.25
C SER A 115 19.73 -2.49 16.88
N ASN A 116 18.48 -2.05 17.13
CA ASN A 116 18.17 -0.78 17.78
C ASN A 116 18.83 0.44 17.10
N CYS A 117 18.78 0.51 15.76
CA CYS A 117 19.45 1.57 14.99
C CYS A 117 18.49 2.63 14.41
N PHE A 118 17.18 2.36 14.34
CA PHE A 118 16.19 3.31 13.81
C PHE A 118 15.26 3.82 14.92
N ASP A 119 14.99 5.13 14.90
CA ASP A 119 14.03 5.79 15.79
C ASP A 119 12.60 5.57 15.28
N ILE A 120 12.43 5.64 13.96
CA ILE A 120 11.13 5.54 13.30
C ILE A 120 11.26 4.59 12.11
N ILE A 121 10.32 3.65 11.99
CA ILE A 121 10.18 2.81 10.81
C ILE A 121 8.79 3.01 10.22
N LEU A 122 8.73 3.28 8.92
CA LEU A 122 7.49 3.43 8.16
C LEU A 122 7.34 2.27 7.18
N CYS A 123 6.11 1.79 6.98
CA CYS A 123 5.80 0.83 5.93
C CYS A 123 4.37 1.07 5.45
N SER A 124 4.18 1.79 4.34
CA SER A 124 2.86 2.08 3.81
C SER A 124 2.54 1.25 2.57
N TYR A 125 1.45 0.48 2.63
CA TYR A 125 0.95 -0.34 1.53
C TYR A 125 1.95 -1.34 0.95
N ALA A 126 2.90 -1.81 1.77
CA ALA A 126 3.96 -2.72 1.35
C ALA A 126 4.05 -4.00 2.18
N LEU A 127 3.75 -3.98 3.48
CA LEU A 127 4.02 -5.08 4.40
C LEU A 127 3.30 -6.38 4.03
N TYR A 128 2.15 -6.33 3.36
CA TYR A 128 1.46 -7.52 2.87
C TYR A 128 2.23 -8.29 1.76
N PHE A 129 3.26 -7.70 1.16
CA PHE A 129 4.16 -8.44 0.27
C PHE A 129 5.15 -9.32 1.05
N PHE A 130 5.55 -8.88 2.25
CA PHE A 130 6.63 -9.48 3.04
C PHE A 130 6.40 -9.44 4.56
N PRO A 131 5.26 -9.93 5.10
CA PRO A 131 4.98 -9.83 6.54
C PRO A 131 5.95 -10.62 7.42
N ASP A 132 6.71 -11.52 6.83
CA ASP A 132 7.75 -12.32 7.49
C ASP A 132 8.94 -11.50 8.02
N ILE A 133 9.05 -10.21 7.65
CA ILE A 133 10.11 -9.33 8.17
C ILE A 133 9.77 -8.64 9.49
N ILE A 134 8.56 -8.80 10.02
CA ILE A 134 8.14 -8.13 11.28
C ILE A 134 9.16 -8.37 12.43
N PRO A 135 9.72 -9.57 12.62
CA PRO A 135 10.79 -9.79 13.61
C PRO A 135 12.02 -8.93 13.36
N GLN A 136 12.41 -8.73 12.10
CA GLN A 136 13.55 -7.89 11.75
C GLN A 136 13.25 -6.40 11.97
N ILE A 137 12.01 -5.96 11.66
CA ILE A 137 11.56 -4.60 11.97
C ILE A 137 11.71 -4.34 13.47
N SER A 138 11.21 -5.23 14.31
CA SER A 138 11.38 -5.09 15.77
C SER A 138 12.84 -5.09 16.18
N ARG A 139 13.70 -5.95 15.61
CA ARG A 139 15.11 -6.00 15.94
C ARG A 139 15.85 -4.68 15.68
N ILE A 140 15.62 -4.08 14.50
CA ILE A 140 16.33 -2.85 14.09
C ILE A 140 15.70 -1.57 14.66
N LEU A 141 14.43 -1.61 15.14
CA LEU A 141 13.78 -0.50 15.82
C LEU A 141 14.38 -0.33 17.20
N LYS A 142 14.65 0.90 17.64
CA LYS A 142 15.06 1.22 19.02
C LYS A 142 13.98 0.86 20.02
N ASN A 143 14.32 0.75 21.31
CA ASN A 143 13.37 0.38 22.36
C ASN A 143 12.29 1.45 22.57
N ASP A 144 12.63 2.71 22.40
CA ASP A 144 11.74 3.87 22.42
C ASP A 144 11.27 4.29 21.01
N GLY A 145 11.57 3.48 20.00
CA GLY A 145 11.23 3.74 18.61
C GLY A 145 9.77 3.45 18.26
N ILE A 146 9.35 4.00 17.14
CA ILE A 146 7.96 3.88 16.65
C ILE A 146 7.95 3.20 15.28
N PHE A 147 7.17 2.14 15.14
CA PHE A 147 6.85 1.52 13.86
C PHE A 147 5.45 1.89 13.42
N ILE A 148 5.31 2.51 12.24
CA ILE A 148 4.03 2.93 11.67
C ILE A 148 3.79 2.14 10.39
N VAL A 149 2.67 1.42 10.33
CA VAL A 149 2.28 0.67 9.14
C VAL A 149 0.88 1.04 8.69
N ILE A 150 0.73 1.34 7.39
CA ILE A 150 -0.56 1.54 6.74
C ILE A 150 -0.84 0.34 5.85
N THR A 151 -2.01 -0.25 6.00
CA THR A 151 -2.46 -1.39 5.20
C THR A 151 -3.94 -1.32 4.91
N HIS A 152 -4.46 -2.30 4.18
CA HIS A 152 -5.86 -2.37 3.81
C HIS A 152 -6.70 -3.04 4.90
N SER A 153 -7.89 -2.48 5.14
CA SER A 153 -8.94 -3.12 5.92
C SER A 153 -9.75 -4.08 5.05
N LYS A 154 -10.20 -5.19 5.60
CA LYS A 154 -11.02 -6.18 4.88
C LYS A 154 -12.49 -6.07 5.24
N PRO A 155 -13.38 -6.18 4.25
CA PRO A 155 -13.14 -6.40 2.82
C PRO A 155 -12.72 -5.11 2.10
N HIS A 156 -11.64 -5.18 1.30
CA HIS A 156 -11.13 -4.05 0.53
C HIS A 156 -11.48 -4.22 -0.95
N LEU A 157 -11.95 -3.15 -1.61
CA LEU A 157 -12.46 -3.15 -2.98
C LEU A 157 -13.54 -4.22 -3.23
N LYS A 158 -14.41 -4.44 -2.22
CA LYS A 158 -15.37 -5.54 -2.17
C LYS A 158 -16.27 -5.58 -3.38
N GLU A 159 -16.82 -4.44 -3.77
CA GLU A 159 -17.80 -4.36 -4.86
C GLU A 159 -17.14 -4.76 -6.19
N LEU A 160 -15.92 -4.30 -6.44
CA LEU A 160 -15.16 -4.64 -7.65
C LEU A 160 -14.74 -6.11 -7.64
N THR A 161 -14.24 -6.64 -6.53
CA THR A 161 -13.81 -8.04 -6.44
C THR A 161 -14.97 -9.01 -6.61
N LEU A 162 -16.13 -8.74 -5.99
CA LEU A 162 -17.33 -9.54 -6.16
C LEU A 162 -17.87 -9.49 -7.61
N TYR A 163 -17.88 -8.30 -8.20
CA TYR A 163 -18.33 -8.13 -9.58
C TYR A 163 -17.49 -8.96 -10.56
N ILE A 164 -16.18 -8.88 -10.44
CA ILE A 164 -15.25 -9.63 -11.28
C ILE A 164 -15.42 -11.14 -11.07
N LYS A 165 -15.50 -11.61 -9.83
CA LYS A 165 -15.73 -13.03 -9.51
C LYS A 165 -17.01 -13.56 -10.17
N ASN A 166 -18.10 -12.84 -10.01
CA ASN A 166 -19.39 -13.23 -10.59
C ASN A 166 -19.35 -13.35 -12.13
N ILE A 167 -18.55 -12.52 -12.80
CA ILE A 167 -18.35 -12.66 -14.23
C ILE A 167 -17.49 -13.87 -14.55
N LEU A 168 -16.35 -14.03 -13.90
CA LEU A 168 -15.42 -15.12 -14.13
C LEU A 168 -16.09 -16.49 -13.92
N GLU A 169 -16.92 -16.63 -12.90
CA GLU A 169 -17.72 -17.84 -12.64
C GLU A 169 -18.71 -18.16 -13.77
N LYS A 170 -19.38 -17.14 -14.33
CA LYS A 170 -20.27 -17.31 -15.48
C LYS A 170 -19.57 -17.83 -16.74
N TYR A 171 -18.27 -17.61 -16.85
CA TYR A 171 -17.43 -18.11 -17.94
C TYR A 171 -16.63 -19.34 -17.55
N ASN A 172 -17.03 -20.06 -16.47
CA ASN A 172 -16.39 -21.27 -15.96
C ASN A 172 -14.90 -21.10 -15.62
N ILE A 173 -14.47 -19.88 -15.32
CA ILE A 173 -13.12 -19.61 -14.84
C ILE A 173 -13.12 -19.73 -13.32
N ASN A 174 -12.57 -20.85 -12.85
CA ASN A 174 -12.44 -21.08 -11.43
C ASN A 174 -11.35 -20.17 -10.85
N THR A 175 -11.75 -19.18 -10.05
CA THR A 175 -10.84 -18.29 -9.32
C THR A 175 -10.41 -18.87 -7.97
N GLY A 176 -10.97 -20.01 -7.58
CA GLY A 176 -10.96 -20.46 -6.20
C GLY A 176 -11.71 -19.47 -5.30
N LEU A 177 -11.45 -19.52 -4.00
CA LEU A 177 -12.14 -18.64 -3.05
C LEU A 177 -11.69 -17.17 -3.14
N ASN A 178 -10.51 -16.88 -3.71
CA ASN A 178 -9.90 -15.55 -3.66
C ASN A 178 -9.18 -15.17 -4.97
N LEU A 179 -9.38 -13.93 -5.42
CA LEU A 179 -8.59 -13.30 -6.48
C LEU A 179 -7.12 -13.10 -6.04
N PRO A 180 -6.18 -12.85 -6.99
CA PRO A 180 -4.78 -12.60 -6.65
C PRO A 180 -4.60 -11.50 -5.58
N TYR A 181 -5.35 -10.41 -5.70
CA TYR A 181 -5.36 -9.31 -4.74
C TYR A 181 -5.82 -9.74 -3.34
N GLU A 182 -6.93 -10.45 -3.23
CA GLU A 182 -7.43 -10.93 -1.94
C GLU A 182 -6.44 -11.89 -1.25
N LYS A 183 -5.77 -12.74 -2.03
CA LYS A 183 -4.69 -13.62 -1.53
C LYS A 183 -3.50 -12.82 -1.00
N LEU A 184 -3.22 -11.68 -1.63
CA LEU A 184 -2.13 -10.80 -1.21
C LEU A 184 -2.45 -10.11 0.12
N ILE A 185 -3.59 -9.39 0.21
CA ILE A 185 -3.96 -8.65 1.42
C ILE A 185 -4.30 -9.57 2.60
N ASN A 186 -4.64 -10.84 2.35
CA ASN A 186 -4.82 -11.83 3.42
C ASN A 186 -3.56 -12.11 4.22
N LYS A 187 -2.38 -11.75 3.72
CA LYS A 187 -1.12 -11.97 4.44
C LYS A 187 -0.90 -10.95 5.55
N PHE A 188 -1.38 -9.70 5.35
CA PHE A 188 -1.33 -8.66 6.36
C PHE A 188 -2.46 -7.64 6.12
N SER A 189 -3.42 -7.61 7.02
CA SER A 189 -4.60 -6.74 6.98
C SER A 189 -5.11 -6.50 8.41
N ASP A 190 -6.19 -5.71 8.56
CA ASP A 190 -6.86 -5.50 9.84
C ASP A 190 -7.29 -6.80 10.57
N LYS A 191 -7.43 -7.91 9.85
CA LYS A 191 -7.93 -9.18 10.40
C LYS A 191 -6.84 -10.01 11.10
N ASN A 192 -5.59 -9.84 10.72
CA ASN A 192 -4.49 -10.66 11.26
C ASN A 192 -3.28 -9.84 11.72
N ALA A 193 -3.27 -8.52 11.47
CA ALA A 193 -2.14 -7.66 11.83
C ALA A 193 -1.81 -7.71 13.31
N TYR A 194 -2.83 -7.64 14.20
CA TYR A 194 -2.58 -7.72 15.64
C TYR A 194 -1.87 -9.01 16.04
N GLN A 195 -2.32 -10.15 15.51
CA GLN A 195 -1.71 -11.46 15.77
C GLN A 195 -0.26 -11.55 15.29
N LEU A 196 0.05 -10.88 14.16
CA LEU A 196 1.40 -10.87 13.58
C LEU A 196 2.33 -9.88 14.30
N LEU A 197 1.80 -8.79 14.85
CA LEU A 197 2.56 -7.72 15.49
C LEU A 197 2.80 -7.98 16.98
N SER A 198 1.79 -8.49 17.71
CA SER A 198 1.82 -8.61 19.17
C SER A 198 2.94 -9.49 19.75
N PRO A 199 3.55 -10.47 19.04
CA PRO A 199 4.74 -11.14 19.54
C PRO A 199 6.00 -10.26 19.60
N TRP A 200 5.99 -9.08 18.94
CA TRP A 200 7.16 -8.24 18.72
C TRP A 200 7.02 -6.81 19.24
N PHE A 201 5.79 -6.38 19.54
CA PHE A 201 5.47 -5.03 20.00
C PHE A 201 4.51 -5.10 21.18
N GLU A 202 4.82 -4.40 22.27
CA GLU A 202 4.00 -4.38 23.48
C GLU A 202 2.77 -3.47 23.31
N ASN A 203 2.97 -2.33 22.64
CA ASN A 203 1.92 -1.36 22.41
C ASN A 203 1.55 -1.32 20.93
N ILE A 204 0.27 -1.54 20.63
CA ILE A 204 -0.25 -1.53 19.26
C ILE A 204 -1.52 -0.69 19.24
N ARG A 205 -1.42 0.54 18.73
CA ARG A 205 -2.56 1.41 18.50
C ARG A 205 -3.09 1.20 17.09
N LYS A 206 -4.38 0.96 16.97
CA LYS A 206 -5.11 0.78 15.71
C LYS A 206 -5.95 2.01 15.41
N ILE A 207 -5.87 2.54 14.17
CA ILE A 207 -6.70 3.65 13.70
C ILE A 207 -7.38 3.24 12.39
N GLU A 208 -8.70 3.35 12.32
CA GLU A 208 -9.47 3.06 11.12
C GLU A 208 -9.55 4.29 10.22
N TYR A 209 -9.35 4.08 8.92
CA TYR A 209 -9.50 5.09 7.88
C TYR A 209 -10.57 4.64 6.89
N LYS A 210 -11.80 5.07 7.13
CA LYS A 210 -12.95 4.75 6.28
C LYS A 210 -12.96 5.61 5.03
N SER A 211 -13.06 4.97 3.86
CA SER A 211 -13.14 5.62 2.56
C SER A 211 -13.77 4.71 1.52
N SER A 212 -14.25 5.31 0.44
CA SER A 212 -14.66 4.63 -0.78
C SER A 212 -14.07 5.36 -1.98
N LEU A 213 -13.91 4.67 -3.11
CA LEU A 213 -13.70 5.29 -4.41
C LEU A 213 -15.05 5.45 -5.10
N VAL A 214 -15.34 6.65 -5.59
CA VAL A 214 -16.60 6.95 -6.28
C VAL A 214 -16.32 7.43 -7.70
N PHE A 215 -16.91 6.75 -8.65
CA PHE A 215 -16.84 7.07 -10.07
C PHE A 215 -18.24 7.30 -10.62
N SER A 216 -18.43 8.45 -11.26
CA SER A 216 -19.62 8.74 -12.07
C SER A 216 -19.41 8.27 -13.51
N ASP A 217 -20.46 8.40 -14.34
CA ASP A 217 -20.36 8.13 -15.77
C ASP A 217 -19.24 8.97 -16.45
N LYS A 218 -19.04 10.23 -16.00
CA LYS A 218 -17.97 11.12 -16.49
C LYS A 218 -16.57 10.64 -16.14
N ASP A 219 -16.44 9.90 -15.05
CA ASP A 219 -15.16 9.44 -14.51
C ASP A 219 -14.78 8.02 -14.99
N PHE A 220 -15.60 7.45 -15.89
CA PHE A 220 -15.42 6.07 -16.36
C PHE A 220 -14.02 5.84 -16.95
N SER A 221 -13.44 6.83 -17.63
CA SER A 221 -12.08 6.74 -18.18
C SER A 221 -11.03 6.52 -17.09
N ASP A 222 -11.16 7.18 -15.95
CA ASP A 222 -10.24 7.04 -14.82
C ASP A 222 -10.43 5.69 -14.12
N PHE A 223 -11.68 5.25 -13.98
CA PHE A 223 -11.96 3.91 -13.47
C PHE A 223 -11.33 2.81 -14.35
N ILE A 224 -11.45 2.91 -15.68
CA ILE A 224 -10.83 1.94 -16.58
C ILE A 224 -9.31 1.99 -16.51
N LYS A 225 -8.69 3.17 -16.45
CA LYS A 225 -7.24 3.29 -16.23
C LYS A 225 -6.82 2.59 -14.95
N PHE A 226 -7.53 2.83 -13.83
CA PHE A 226 -7.28 2.16 -12.55
C PHE A 226 -7.36 0.63 -12.68
N LEU A 227 -8.44 0.12 -13.30
CA LEU A 227 -8.66 -1.31 -13.48
C LEU A 227 -7.58 -1.94 -14.37
N MET A 228 -7.24 -1.30 -15.49
CA MET A 228 -6.28 -1.84 -16.46
C MET A 228 -4.84 -1.83 -15.90
N ILE A 229 -4.45 -0.80 -15.20
CA ILE A 229 -3.14 -0.73 -14.55
C ILE A 229 -3.03 -1.83 -13.49
N LYS A 230 -4.09 -2.04 -12.73
CA LYS A 230 -4.12 -3.02 -11.64
C LYS A 230 -4.73 -4.38 -12.05
N HIS A 231 -4.86 -4.66 -13.34
CA HIS A 231 -5.58 -5.85 -13.81
C HIS A 231 -5.06 -7.17 -13.23
N SER A 232 -3.74 -7.33 -13.07
CA SER A 232 -3.13 -8.53 -12.50
C SER A 232 -3.53 -8.80 -11.03
N PHE A 233 -4.03 -7.79 -10.31
CA PHE A 233 -4.59 -7.96 -8.98
C PHE A 233 -5.98 -8.60 -9.01
N PHE A 234 -6.77 -8.28 -10.04
CA PHE A 234 -8.18 -8.67 -10.11
C PHE A 234 -8.43 -9.82 -11.08
N ILE A 235 -7.61 -9.95 -12.12
CA ILE A 235 -7.82 -10.89 -13.20
C ILE A 235 -6.72 -11.94 -13.16
N PRO A 236 -7.08 -13.24 -13.05
CA PRO A 236 -6.09 -14.32 -13.13
C PRO A 236 -5.38 -14.36 -14.48
N ASP A 237 -4.14 -14.85 -14.51
CA ASP A 237 -3.28 -14.89 -15.71
C ASP A 237 -3.85 -15.75 -16.86
N ASN A 238 -4.76 -16.67 -16.56
CA ASN A 238 -5.40 -17.56 -17.53
C ASN A 238 -6.66 -16.98 -18.18
N VAL A 239 -6.97 -15.70 -17.90
CA VAL A 239 -8.10 -14.99 -18.52
C VAL A 239 -7.63 -14.32 -19.80
N ASP A 240 -8.33 -14.55 -20.89
CA ASP A 240 -8.03 -13.95 -22.18
C ASP A 240 -8.47 -12.48 -22.28
N LYS A 241 -7.99 -11.80 -23.33
CA LYS A 241 -8.28 -10.39 -23.57
C LYS A 241 -9.76 -10.14 -23.90
N GLU A 242 -10.43 -11.11 -24.50
CA GLU A 242 -11.84 -10.99 -24.87
C GLU A 242 -12.70 -10.92 -23.62
N LEU A 243 -12.44 -11.78 -22.63
CA LEU A 243 -13.16 -11.75 -21.36
C LEU A 243 -12.88 -10.47 -20.56
N ILE A 244 -11.65 -9.94 -20.62
CA ILE A 244 -11.32 -8.64 -20.03
C ILE A 244 -12.21 -7.55 -20.66
N ASN A 245 -12.37 -7.53 -21.98
CA ASN A 245 -13.22 -6.58 -22.67
C ASN A 245 -14.71 -6.74 -22.29
N ILE A 246 -15.16 -7.97 -22.08
CA ILE A 246 -16.54 -8.24 -21.59
C ILE A 246 -16.72 -7.67 -20.19
N ILE A 247 -15.76 -7.86 -19.28
CA ILE A 247 -15.79 -7.30 -17.93
C ILE A 247 -15.90 -5.76 -17.99
N ILE A 248 -15.06 -5.12 -18.80
CA ILE A 248 -15.05 -3.66 -18.97
C ILE A 248 -16.39 -3.16 -19.52
N ASN A 249 -16.94 -3.80 -20.57
CA ASN A 249 -18.20 -3.38 -21.20
C ASN A 249 -19.39 -3.54 -20.25
N LYS A 250 -19.41 -4.59 -19.44
CA LYS A 250 -20.44 -4.77 -18.41
C LYS A 250 -20.35 -3.70 -17.32
N LEU A 251 -19.13 -3.43 -16.79
CA LEU A 251 -18.92 -2.35 -15.83
C LEU A 251 -19.34 -0.99 -16.38
N ARG A 252 -19.03 -0.71 -17.66
CA ARG A 252 -19.50 0.52 -18.33
C ARG A 252 -21.01 0.64 -18.31
N LYS A 253 -21.71 -0.41 -18.74
CA LYS A 253 -23.16 -0.43 -18.79
C LYS A 253 -23.78 -0.21 -17.39
N ASP A 254 -23.22 -0.85 -16.38
CA ASP A 254 -23.72 -0.73 -15.01
C ASP A 254 -23.50 0.68 -14.43
N ILE A 255 -22.35 1.30 -14.69
CA ILE A 255 -22.09 2.70 -14.28
C ILE A 255 -23.04 3.65 -15.02
N GLN A 256 -23.27 3.46 -16.33
CA GLN A 256 -24.20 4.26 -17.10
C GLN A 256 -25.65 4.14 -16.61
N THR A 257 -26.05 2.93 -16.22
CA THR A 257 -27.40 2.66 -15.71
C THR A 257 -27.59 3.24 -14.31
N ASN A 258 -26.64 3.00 -13.41
CA ASN A 258 -26.73 3.38 -11.99
C ASN A 258 -26.19 4.80 -11.74
N LYS A 259 -25.61 5.47 -12.75
CA LYS A 259 -24.98 6.81 -12.69
C LYS A 259 -23.80 6.92 -11.75
N ARG A 260 -23.47 5.88 -10.99
CA ARG A 260 -22.44 5.86 -9.96
C ARG A 260 -21.94 4.44 -9.72
N LEU A 261 -20.62 4.32 -9.53
CA LEU A 261 -19.97 3.15 -8.96
C LEU A 261 -19.27 3.59 -7.67
N GLU A 262 -19.58 2.94 -6.59
CA GLU A 262 -18.89 3.14 -5.30
C GLU A 262 -18.19 1.86 -4.90
N ILE A 263 -16.93 1.96 -4.53
CA ILE A 263 -16.06 0.83 -4.21
C ILE A 263 -15.44 1.09 -2.83
N THR A 264 -15.74 0.24 -1.86
CA THR A 264 -15.18 0.32 -0.51
C THR A 264 -13.65 0.27 -0.55
N LYS A 265 -12.99 1.29 0.01
CA LYS A 265 -11.53 1.39 0.11
C LYS A 265 -11.12 1.80 1.52
N ASP A 266 -11.54 1.01 2.49
CA ASP A 266 -11.13 1.22 3.87
C ASP A 266 -9.66 0.82 4.06
N ASP A 267 -8.92 1.66 4.75
CA ASP A 267 -7.55 1.42 5.14
C ASP A 267 -7.43 1.41 6.66
N ILE A 268 -6.29 0.98 7.16
CA ILE A 268 -6.02 0.89 8.57
C ILE A 268 -4.57 1.24 8.86
N ILE A 269 -4.36 1.90 9.99
CA ILE A 269 -3.06 2.29 10.49
C ILE A 269 -2.79 1.53 11.78
N PHE A 270 -1.61 0.96 11.90
CA PHE A 270 -1.09 0.47 13.17
C PHE A 270 0.15 1.26 13.55
N ILE A 271 0.20 1.68 14.81
CA ILE A 271 1.33 2.38 15.42
C ILE A 271 1.81 1.50 16.56
N CYS A 272 3.04 1.04 16.46
CA CYS A 272 3.61 0.02 17.32
C CYS A 272 4.85 0.56 18.04
N SER A 273 5.02 0.21 19.31
CA SER A 273 6.25 0.39 20.08
C SER A 273 6.55 -0.84 20.95
N LYS A 274 7.82 -0.96 21.34
CA LYS A 274 8.26 -2.02 22.25
C LYS A 274 7.88 -1.67 23.69
#